data_0b88a69513d11b592049542c4ebf200d
#
_entry.id   0b88a69513d11b592049542c4ebf200d
#
_cell.length_a   1.000
_cell.length_b   1.000
_cell.length_c   1.000
_cell.angle_alpha   90.00
_cell.angle_beta   90.00
_cell.angle_gamma   90.00
#
_symmetry.space_group_name_H-M   'P 1'
#
loop_
_entity.id
_entity.type
_entity.pdbx_description
1 polymer ?
#
loop_
_entity_poly.entity_id
_entity_poly.type
_entity_poly.pdbx_seq_one_letter_code
_entity_poly.pdbx_strand_id
1 'polypeptide(L)'
;DKTSFTHFDQSTAGLIMGMDNTTPKFEVAADANNYLSFDGSGLDIKAGTFDLATSTMLLDSGTNSGKISLGVSPPTSYSSGTGFYVDGTGKFLVGNTGGNFIQFNGTQIIMKSPDFFLGDTNNFLSGSNGNISIKTDNFELDTTAIEISSTHASMSLGTSNEIIIRGNSNSPFI
;
A
#
# COMPACT_ATOMS: atom_id res chain seq x y z
N ASP A 1 -4.19 11.31 -42.57
CA ASP A 1 -5.65 11.26 -42.71
C ASP A 1 -6.10 9.82 -42.91
N LYS A 2 -6.93 9.31 -42.01
CA LYS A 2 -7.45 7.93 -42.07
C LYS A 2 -8.63 7.87 -43.06
N THR A 3 -8.36 7.38 -44.26
CA THR A 3 -9.36 7.32 -45.35
C THR A 3 -9.80 5.89 -45.68
N SER A 4 -9.21 4.87 -45.03
CA SER A 4 -9.48 3.45 -45.27
C SER A 4 -9.33 2.63 -44.00
N PHE A 5 -10.06 1.51 -43.89
CA PHE A 5 -9.92 0.56 -42.80
C PHE A 5 -8.53 -0.11 -42.72
N THR A 6 -7.69 0.03 -43.73
CA THR A 6 -6.27 -0.36 -43.65
C THR A 6 -5.44 0.55 -42.75
N HIS A 7 -6.00 1.68 -42.30
CA HIS A 7 -5.37 2.65 -41.41
C HIS A 7 -5.73 2.46 -39.94
N PHE A 8 -6.28 1.31 -39.52
CA PHE A 8 -6.33 0.88 -38.12
C PHE A 8 -4.95 0.36 -37.70
N ASP A 9 -3.94 1.21 -37.76
CA ASP A 9 -2.54 0.85 -37.58
C ASP A 9 -1.86 1.65 -36.46
N GLN A 10 -2.64 2.54 -35.76
CA GLN A 10 -2.20 3.47 -34.74
C GLN A 10 -1.08 4.43 -35.18
N SER A 11 -0.44 4.22 -36.30
CA SER A 11 0.66 5.03 -36.82
C SER A 11 0.19 6.21 -37.66
N THR A 12 -1.00 6.10 -38.25
CA THR A 12 -1.60 7.12 -39.12
C THR A 12 -2.51 8.04 -38.28
N ALA A 13 -2.21 9.34 -38.26
CA ALA A 13 -3.03 10.31 -37.56
C ALA A 13 -4.45 10.42 -38.13
N GLY A 14 -5.44 10.60 -37.24
CA GLY A 14 -6.83 10.82 -37.64
C GLY A 14 -7.84 10.01 -36.81
N LEU A 15 -9.09 10.08 -37.28
CA LEU A 15 -10.21 9.36 -36.69
C LEU A 15 -10.76 8.39 -37.76
N ILE A 16 -11.01 7.16 -37.35
CA ILE A 16 -11.76 6.19 -38.16
C ILE A 16 -12.70 5.39 -37.25
N MET A 17 -13.91 5.13 -37.72
CA MET A 17 -14.91 4.30 -37.05
C MET A 17 -15.77 3.59 -38.06
N GLY A 18 -15.99 2.31 -37.91
CA GLY A 18 -16.83 1.54 -38.82
C GLY A 18 -16.72 0.04 -38.63
N MET A 19 -17.17 -0.67 -39.64
CA MET A 19 -17.11 -2.13 -39.70
C MET A 19 -15.95 -2.56 -40.58
N ASP A 20 -15.05 -3.36 -40.03
CA ASP A 20 -14.06 -4.10 -40.80
C ASP A 20 -14.59 -5.52 -40.97
N ASN A 21 -15.16 -5.80 -42.17
CA ASN A 21 -16.01 -6.96 -42.40
C ASN A 21 -17.21 -6.99 -41.43
N THR A 22 -17.20 -7.89 -40.46
CA THR A 22 -18.24 -8.03 -39.44
C THR A 22 -17.81 -7.48 -38.07
N THR A 23 -16.60 -6.93 -37.94
CA THR A 23 -16.02 -6.48 -36.68
C THR A 23 -16.13 -4.97 -36.56
N PRO A 24 -16.85 -4.45 -35.55
CA PRO A 24 -16.85 -3.02 -35.27
C PRO A 24 -15.50 -2.58 -34.75
N LYS A 25 -14.98 -1.49 -35.28
CA LYS A 25 -13.70 -0.90 -34.88
C LYS A 25 -13.80 0.61 -34.79
N PHE A 26 -13.02 1.20 -33.92
CA PHE A 26 -12.76 2.64 -33.97
C PHE A 26 -11.30 2.93 -33.57
N GLU A 27 -10.81 4.06 -34.03
CA GLU A 27 -9.50 4.56 -33.67
C GLU A 27 -9.44 6.08 -33.80
N VAL A 28 -8.85 6.71 -32.79
CA VAL A 28 -8.39 8.08 -32.81
C VAL A 28 -6.91 8.05 -32.51
N ALA A 29 -6.06 8.44 -33.43
CA ALA A 29 -4.63 8.42 -33.25
C ALA A 29 -4.00 9.75 -33.66
N ALA A 30 -2.96 10.16 -32.96
CA ALA A 30 -2.01 11.16 -33.42
C ALA A 30 -0.76 10.49 -34.01
N ASP A 31 -0.32 9.41 -33.37
CA ASP A 31 0.82 8.59 -33.77
C ASP A 31 0.78 7.24 -33.04
N ALA A 32 1.77 6.37 -33.25
CA ALA A 32 1.88 5.05 -32.65
C ALA A 32 2.06 5.07 -31.10
N ASN A 33 2.22 6.24 -30.48
CA ASN A 33 2.36 6.41 -29.04
C ASN A 33 1.20 7.17 -28.39
N ASN A 34 0.30 7.72 -29.20
CA ASN A 34 -0.84 8.51 -28.71
C ASN A 34 -2.08 8.14 -29.50
N TYR A 35 -2.87 7.21 -28.96
CA TYR A 35 -4.10 6.74 -29.58
C TYR A 35 -5.11 6.18 -28.56
N LEU A 36 -6.36 6.14 -29.00
CA LEU A 36 -7.46 5.40 -28.40
C LEU A 36 -8.03 4.50 -29.50
N SER A 37 -8.03 3.20 -29.31
CA SER A 37 -8.54 2.27 -30.30
C SER A 37 -9.33 1.11 -29.71
N PHE A 38 -10.31 0.64 -30.48
CA PHE A 38 -11.01 -0.63 -30.27
C PHE A 38 -10.92 -1.43 -31.59
N ASP A 39 -10.29 -2.59 -31.54
CA ASP A 39 -10.03 -3.43 -32.69
C ASP A 39 -11.04 -4.58 -32.85
N GLY A 40 -12.07 -4.63 -32.00
CA GLY A 40 -13.07 -5.69 -31.94
C GLY A 40 -12.78 -6.72 -30.84
N SER A 41 -11.61 -6.67 -30.19
CA SER A 41 -11.23 -7.56 -29.10
C SER A 41 -10.87 -6.80 -27.82
N GLY A 42 -10.21 -5.66 -27.93
CA GLY A 42 -9.74 -4.86 -26.81
C GLY A 42 -9.92 -3.36 -27.02
N LEU A 43 -10.05 -2.63 -25.92
CA LEU A 43 -9.95 -1.18 -25.89
C LEU A 43 -8.54 -0.80 -25.43
N ASP A 44 -7.78 -0.20 -26.32
CA ASP A 44 -6.43 0.27 -26.06
C ASP A 44 -6.39 1.79 -25.94
N ILE A 45 -5.79 2.26 -24.85
CA ILE A 45 -5.47 3.67 -24.64
C ILE A 45 -3.97 3.77 -24.47
N LYS A 46 -3.30 4.44 -25.39
CA LYS A 46 -1.87 4.74 -25.31
C LYS A 46 -1.68 6.24 -25.43
N ALA A 47 -1.05 6.81 -24.43
CA ALA A 47 -0.82 8.25 -24.35
C ALA A 47 0.46 8.53 -23.56
N GLY A 48 1.10 9.64 -23.79
CA GLY A 48 2.22 10.11 -22.98
C GLY A 48 1.81 10.34 -21.52
N THR A 49 0.56 10.80 -21.32
CA THR A 49 -0.09 10.90 -20.00
C THR A 49 -1.53 10.40 -20.11
N PHE A 50 -1.99 9.71 -19.07
CA PHE A 50 -3.39 9.30 -18.93
C PHE A 50 -3.89 9.70 -17.55
N ASP A 51 -4.93 10.52 -17.51
CA ASP A 51 -5.54 10.99 -16.28
C ASP A 51 -7.02 10.62 -16.26
N LEU A 52 -7.44 9.90 -15.24
CA LEU A 52 -8.83 9.69 -14.90
C LEU A 52 -9.08 10.35 -13.57
N ALA A 53 -9.78 11.48 -13.57
CA ALA A 53 -10.05 12.28 -12.41
C ALA A 53 -11.55 12.41 -12.16
N THR A 54 -11.95 12.11 -10.94
CA THR A 54 -13.29 12.37 -10.41
C THR A 54 -13.16 13.09 -9.08
N SER A 55 -14.26 13.45 -8.43
CA SER A 55 -14.20 14.07 -7.10
C SER A 55 -13.62 13.16 -6.01
N THR A 56 -13.64 11.83 -6.20
CA THR A 56 -13.28 10.84 -5.18
C THR A 56 -12.21 9.84 -5.62
N MET A 57 -11.86 9.83 -6.90
CA MET A 57 -10.84 8.94 -7.47
C MET A 57 -9.97 9.69 -8.47
N LEU A 58 -8.68 9.47 -8.39
CA LEU A 58 -7.68 9.98 -9.32
C LEU A 58 -6.77 8.83 -9.76
N LEU A 59 -6.65 8.64 -11.06
CA LEU A 59 -5.63 7.83 -11.72
C LEU A 59 -4.83 8.76 -12.61
N ASP A 60 -3.57 8.99 -12.30
CA ASP A 60 -2.71 9.98 -12.95
C ASP A 60 -1.37 9.32 -13.31
N SER A 61 -1.05 9.27 -14.59
CA SER A 61 0.20 8.68 -15.07
C SER A 61 1.36 9.68 -15.16
N GLY A 62 1.08 11.00 -15.03
CA GLY A 62 2.04 12.07 -15.29
C GLY A 62 2.87 12.51 -14.08
N THR A 63 2.44 12.22 -12.86
CA THR A 63 3.13 12.66 -11.64
C THR A 63 3.60 11.48 -10.79
N ASN A 64 4.78 11.62 -10.15
CA ASN A 64 5.37 10.61 -9.26
C ASN A 64 5.51 9.21 -9.90
N SER A 65 5.78 9.15 -11.21
CA SER A 65 5.84 7.91 -11.98
C SER A 65 4.52 7.12 -11.99
N GLY A 66 3.41 7.85 -11.99
CA GLY A 66 2.05 7.33 -11.87
C GLY A 66 1.57 7.27 -10.43
N LYS A 67 0.26 7.54 -10.22
CA LYS A 67 -0.37 7.45 -8.90
C LYS A 67 -1.83 7.06 -8.97
N ILE A 68 -2.30 6.44 -7.90
CA ILE A 68 -3.71 6.14 -7.65
C ILE A 68 -4.07 6.77 -6.31
N SER A 69 -5.17 7.53 -6.29
CA SER A 69 -5.69 8.15 -5.07
C SER A 69 -7.20 7.96 -4.96
N LEU A 70 -7.67 7.67 -3.75
CA LEU A 70 -9.08 7.50 -3.41
C LEU A 70 -9.40 8.27 -2.13
N GLY A 71 -10.54 8.95 -2.08
CA GLY A 71 -11.00 9.66 -0.90
C GLY A 71 -12.04 10.73 -1.25
N VAL A 72 -12.73 11.28 -0.27
CA VAL A 72 -13.66 12.41 -0.50
C VAL A 72 -12.93 13.60 -1.13
N SER A 73 -11.68 13.77 -0.76
CA SER A 73 -10.71 14.69 -1.36
C SER A 73 -9.44 13.90 -1.52
N PRO A 74 -9.22 13.24 -2.68
CA PRO A 74 -8.14 12.27 -2.86
C PRO A 74 -6.77 12.86 -2.47
N PRO A 75 -5.97 12.15 -1.68
CA PRO A 75 -4.63 12.62 -1.31
C PRO A 75 -3.78 12.90 -2.54
N THR A 76 -3.07 14.01 -2.53
CA THR A 76 -2.14 14.39 -3.60
C THR A 76 -0.73 13.89 -3.35
N SER A 77 -0.45 13.42 -2.12
CA SER A 77 0.84 12.85 -1.72
C SER A 77 0.66 11.83 -0.60
N TYR A 78 1.70 11.01 -0.37
CA TYR A 78 1.75 10.07 0.74
C TYR A 78 1.79 10.75 2.12
N SER A 79 2.13 12.05 2.18
CA SER A 79 2.35 12.78 3.44
C SER A 79 1.22 13.71 3.83
N SER A 80 0.13 13.78 3.05
CA SER A 80 -0.98 14.69 3.34
C SER A 80 -2.31 14.18 2.84
N GLY A 81 -3.36 14.42 3.61
CA GLY A 81 -4.75 14.12 3.25
C GLY A 81 -5.34 12.91 3.97
N THR A 82 -6.52 12.53 3.50
CA THR A 82 -7.31 11.41 4.03
C THR A 82 -7.76 10.52 2.89
N GLY A 83 -7.48 9.22 3.00
CA GLY A 83 -7.89 8.23 2.02
C GLY A 83 -6.79 7.23 1.70
N PHE A 84 -6.79 6.76 0.47
CA PHE A 84 -5.77 5.87 -0.09
C PHE A 84 -4.92 6.64 -1.10
N TYR A 85 -3.62 6.44 -1.07
CA TYR A 85 -2.65 6.95 -2.03
C TYR A 85 -1.56 5.92 -2.28
N VAL A 86 -1.16 5.74 -3.51
CA VAL A 86 0.04 4.99 -3.90
C VAL A 86 0.64 5.62 -5.15
N ASP A 87 1.96 5.64 -5.26
CA ASP A 87 2.65 6.14 -6.44
C ASP A 87 3.78 5.22 -6.94
N GLY A 88 4.23 5.49 -8.17
CA GLY A 88 5.27 4.74 -8.85
C GLY A 88 6.67 4.90 -8.24
N THR A 89 6.86 5.79 -7.27
CA THR A 89 8.09 5.87 -6.45
C THR A 89 8.07 4.91 -5.25
N GLY A 90 7.00 4.09 -5.15
CA GLY A 90 6.83 3.09 -4.10
C GLY A 90 6.27 3.63 -2.80
N LYS A 91 5.81 4.87 -2.74
CA LYS A 91 5.24 5.46 -1.53
C LYS A 91 3.74 5.22 -1.46
N PHE A 92 3.22 5.07 -0.25
CA PHE A 92 1.78 4.93 -0.04
C PHE A 92 1.31 5.57 1.26
N LEU A 93 -0.01 5.82 1.31
CA LEU A 93 -0.76 6.26 2.48
C LEU A 93 -2.11 5.54 2.51
N VAL A 94 -2.49 5.05 3.68
CA VAL A 94 -3.85 4.60 3.99
C VAL A 94 -4.27 5.23 5.30
N GLY A 95 -5.32 6.04 5.27
CA GLY A 95 -5.85 6.69 6.45
C GLY A 95 -5.82 8.21 6.38
N ASN A 96 -5.62 8.84 7.53
CA ASN A 96 -5.65 10.30 7.68
C ASN A 96 -4.34 10.77 8.32
N THR A 97 -3.55 11.55 7.62
CA THR A 97 -2.26 12.07 8.12
C THR A 97 -2.41 12.99 9.34
N GLY A 98 -3.58 13.60 9.55
CA GLY A 98 -3.91 14.36 10.77
C GLY A 98 -4.34 13.49 11.95
N GLY A 99 -4.53 12.18 11.76
CA GLY A 99 -5.04 11.22 12.75
C GLY A 99 -4.35 9.88 12.65
N ASN A 100 -5.11 8.85 12.27
CA ASN A 100 -4.65 7.46 12.19
C ASN A 100 -4.30 7.10 10.74
N PHE A 101 -3.12 6.49 10.54
CA PHE A 101 -2.68 6.10 9.21
C PHE A 101 -1.61 5.00 9.23
N ILE A 102 -1.47 4.35 8.07
CA ILE A 102 -0.30 3.55 7.70
C ILE A 102 0.32 4.19 6.46
N GLN A 103 1.63 4.37 6.48
CA GLN A 103 2.37 5.10 5.44
C GLN A 103 3.71 4.43 5.19
N PHE A 104 4.13 4.40 3.92
CA PHE A 104 5.52 4.17 3.54
C PHE A 104 6.07 5.42 2.84
N ASN A 105 7.14 5.98 3.34
CA ASN A 105 7.71 7.23 2.84
C ASN A 105 8.89 7.04 1.87
N GLY A 106 9.17 5.79 1.48
CA GLY A 106 10.33 5.41 0.68
C GLY A 106 11.51 4.88 1.52
N THR A 107 11.44 5.01 2.84
CA THR A 107 12.52 4.59 3.75
C THR A 107 11.99 3.70 4.87
N GLN A 108 10.83 4.04 5.44
CA GLN A 108 10.26 3.35 6.59
C GLN A 108 8.75 3.27 6.49
N ILE A 109 8.18 2.23 7.10
CA ILE A 109 6.74 2.12 7.37
C ILE A 109 6.45 2.85 8.68
N ILE A 110 5.47 3.75 8.64
CA ILE A 110 4.98 4.48 9.80
C ILE A 110 3.54 4.05 10.03
N MET A 111 3.24 3.56 11.23
CA MET A 111 1.89 3.29 11.70
C MET A 111 1.58 4.23 12.84
N LYS A 112 0.55 5.03 12.70
CA LYS A 112 0.05 5.92 13.74
C LYS A 112 -1.39 5.56 14.06
N SER A 113 -1.61 5.00 15.23
CA SER A 113 -2.92 4.65 15.74
C SER A 113 -2.85 4.68 17.28
N PRO A 114 -3.88 5.13 17.99
CA PRO A 114 -3.94 5.00 19.45
C PRO A 114 -3.99 3.53 19.87
N ASP A 115 -4.59 2.68 19.04
CA ASP A 115 -4.69 1.25 19.27
C ASP A 115 -4.22 0.49 18.04
N PHE A 116 -3.47 -0.60 18.23
CA PHE A 116 -3.10 -1.52 17.17
C PHE A 116 -3.19 -2.97 17.65
N PHE A 117 -3.38 -3.90 16.74
CA PHE A 117 -3.41 -5.33 16.99
C PHE A 117 -2.77 -6.06 15.82
N LEU A 118 -1.74 -6.85 16.10
CA LEU A 118 -1.03 -7.69 15.14
C LEU A 118 -1.05 -9.12 15.64
N GLY A 119 -1.73 -10.01 14.93
CA GLY A 119 -1.84 -11.42 15.30
C GLY A 119 -3.29 -11.91 15.39
N ASP A 120 -3.52 -12.89 16.22
CA ASP A 120 -4.83 -13.50 16.50
C ASP A 120 -5.16 -13.47 18.01
N THR A 121 -6.21 -14.18 18.43
CA THR A 121 -6.65 -14.22 19.84
C THR A 121 -5.66 -14.89 20.77
N ASN A 122 -4.74 -15.71 20.29
CA ASN A 122 -3.83 -16.52 21.08
C ASN A 122 -2.40 -16.01 21.02
N ASN A 123 -2.00 -15.47 19.87
CA ASN A 123 -0.66 -14.94 19.63
C ASN A 123 -0.76 -13.55 19.04
N PHE A 124 -0.40 -12.51 19.79
CA PHE A 124 -0.51 -11.13 19.32
C PHE A 124 0.53 -10.18 19.96
N LEU A 125 0.76 -9.11 19.23
CA LEU A 125 1.33 -7.87 19.73
C LEU A 125 0.28 -6.78 19.60
N SER A 126 -0.07 -6.12 20.69
CA SER A 126 -1.05 -5.03 20.64
C SER A 126 -0.60 -3.83 21.46
N GLY A 127 -1.13 -2.66 21.12
CA GLY A 127 -0.98 -1.44 21.89
C GLY A 127 -2.32 -0.77 22.08
N SER A 128 -2.62 -0.35 23.32
CA SER A 128 -3.84 0.36 23.66
C SER A 128 -3.65 1.10 24.97
N ASN A 129 -4.20 2.31 25.07
CA ASN A 129 -4.19 3.12 26.29
C ASN A 129 -2.79 3.30 26.94
N GLY A 130 -1.76 3.44 26.11
CA GLY A 130 -0.39 3.61 26.56
C GLY A 130 0.33 2.33 26.99
N ASN A 131 -0.29 1.16 26.82
CA ASN A 131 0.29 -0.14 27.12
C ASN A 131 0.66 -0.89 25.84
N ILE A 132 1.72 -1.69 25.91
CA ILE A 132 2.06 -2.68 24.90
C ILE A 132 1.87 -4.06 25.54
N SER A 133 1.11 -4.93 24.87
CA SER A 133 0.86 -6.29 25.28
C SER A 133 1.40 -7.26 24.23
N ILE A 134 2.17 -8.23 24.69
CA ILE A 134 2.63 -9.37 23.89
C ILE A 134 2.04 -10.62 24.52
N LYS A 135 1.25 -11.36 23.77
CA LYS A 135 0.73 -12.66 24.17
C LYS A 135 1.25 -13.72 23.21
N THR A 136 1.92 -14.70 23.73
CA THR A 136 2.49 -15.80 22.96
C THR A 136 2.78 -16.97 23.90
N ASP A 137 2.77 -18.18 23.42
CA ASP A 137 3.14 -19.36 24.21
C ASP A 137 4.62 -19.35 24.57
N ASN A 138 5.47 -18.76 23.69
CA ASN A 138 6.90 -18.58 23.93
C ASN A 138 7.32 -17.19 23.51
N PHE A 139 7.96 -16.47 24.41
CA PHE A 139 8.62 -15.20 24.13
C PHE A 139 10.12 -15.34 24.37
N GLU A 140 10.91 -15.07 23.36
CA GLU A 140 12.35 -15.12 23.44
C GLU A 140 12.94 -13.80 22.96
N LEU A 141 13.81 -13.21 23.76
CA LEU A 141 14.67 -12.10 23.38
C LEU A 141 16.11 -12.60 23.50
N ASP A 142 16.67 -13.02 22.36
CA ASP A 142 18.03 -13.51 22.28
C ASP A 142 18.94 -12.42 21.69
N THR A 143 19.91 -12.01 22.47
CA THR A 143 20.94 -11.05 22.07
C THR A 143 22.28 -11.53 22.62
N THR A 144 23.39 -10.91 22.20
CA THR A 144 24.70 -11.25 22.75
C THR A 144 24.89 -10.83 24.22
N ALA A 145 23.99 -10.01 24.77
CA ALA A 145 24.14 -9.44 26.11
C ALA A 145 22.89 -9.53 27.00
N ILE A 146 21.71 -9.69 26.42
CA ILE A 146 20.44 -9.77 27.14
C ILE A 146 19.62 -10.91 26.55
N GLU A 147 19.26 -11.87 27.40
CA GLU A 147 18.36 -12.97 27.08
C GLU A 147 17.18 -12.91 28.03
N ILE A 148 15.94 -12.89 27.48
CA ILE A 148 14.70 -13.04 28.22
C ILE A 148 13.94 -14.19 27.57
N SER A 149 13.82 -15.31 28.24
CA SER A 149 13.16 -16.50 27.74
C SER A 149 12.03 -16.91 28.68
N SER A 150 10.83 -17.08 28.11
CA SER A 150 9.67 -17.58 28.86
C SER A 150 9.72 -19.10 29.11
N THR A 151 10.55 -19.82 28.38
CA THR A 151 10.66 -21.29 28.48
C THR A 151 11.63 -21.72 29.60
N HIS A 152 12.65 -20.93 29.91
CA HIS A 152 13.75 -21.34 30.80
C HIS A 152 14.00 -20.40 32.00
N ALA A 153 13.54 -19.18 31.92
CA ALA A 153 13.71 -18.23 32.99
C ALA A 153 12.54 -17.24 33.04
N SER A 154 12.23 -16.74 34.21
CA SER A 154 11.28 -15.63 34.36
C SER A 154 11.95 -14.48 35.08
N MET A 155 11.72 -13.26 34.58
CA MET A 155 12.02 -12.03 35.28
C MET A 155 10.70 -11.35 35.66
N SER A 156 10.45 -11.10 36.94
CA SER A 156 9.24 -10.45 37.39
C SER A 156 9.62 -9.23 38.24
N LEU A 157 9.03 -8.08 37.86
CA LEU A 157 9.07 -6.85 38.65
C LEU A 157 7.71 -6.71 39.34
N GLY A 158 7.66 -7.00 40.65
CA GLY A 158 6.43 -6.96 41.43
C GLY A 158 5.98 -5.55 41.80
N THR A 159 4.72 -5.41 42.22
CA THR A 159 4.11 -4.16 42.66
C THR A 159 4.70 -3.62 43.98
N SER A 160 5.54 -4.40 44.64
CA SER A 160 6.18 -4.07 45.94
C SER A 160 7.71 -3.92 45.83
N ASN A 161 8.21 -3.51 44.68
CA ASN A 161 9.65 -3.38 44.40
C ASN A 161 10.45 -4.70 44.50
N GLU A 162 9.81 -5.82 44.28
CA GLU A 162 10.49 -7.11 44.22
C GLU A 162 11.00 -7.38 42.81
N ILE A 163 12.27 -7.68 42.69
CA ILE A 163 12.85 -8.28 41.48
C ILE A 163 12.96 -9.77 41.75
N ILE A 164 12.12 -10.56 41.02
CA ILE A 164 12.20 -12.00 41.12
C ILE A 164 12.85 -12.51 39.83
N ILE A 165 14.06 -13.02 39.93
CA ILE A 165 14.74 -13.76 38.86
C ILE A 165 14.64 -15.22 39.24
N ARG A 166 13.89 -16.00 38.47
CA ARG A 166 13.75 -17.44 38.69
C ARG A 166 14.47 -18.20 37.58
N GLY A 167 15.45 -18.97 37.96
CA GLY A 167 16.07 -19.98 37.14
C GLY A 167 15.30 -21.30 37.19
N ASN A 168 15.74 -22.27 36.39
CA ASN A 168 15.19 -23.63 36.38
C ASN A 168 15.23 -24.23 37.80
N SER A 169 14.24 -25.05 38.11
CA SER A 169 13.95 -25.61 39.45
C SER A 169 15.08 -26.39 40.12
N ASN A 170 16.18 -26.65 39.45
CA ASN A 170 17.30 -27.45 39.97
C ASN A 170 18.54 -26.63 40.38
N SER A 171 18.49 -25.32 40.26
CA SER A 171 19.59 -24.44 40.75
C SER A 171 19.07 -23.03 41.03
N PRO A 172 18.60 -22.77 42.25
CA PRO A 172 18.27 -21.41 42.67
C PRO A 172 19.55 -20.65 42.89
N PHE A 173 19.84 -19.65 42.08
CA PHE A 173 20.92 -18.70 42.35
C PHE A 173 20.36 -17.29 42.39
N ILE A 174 20.39 -16.72 43.50
CA ILE A 174 20.98 -15.43 43.89
C ILE A 174 21.44 -15.62 45.30
#